data_950818b072814f6dec536c14cea6560d
#
_entry.id   950818b072814f6dec536c14cea6560d
#
_cell.length_a   1.000
_cell.length_b   1.000
_cell.length_c   1.000
_cell.angle_alpha   90.00
_cell.angle_beta   90.00
_cell.angle_gamma   90.00
#
_symmetry.space_group_name_H-M   'P 1'
#
loop_
_entity.id
_entity.type
_entity.pdbx_description
1 polymer ?
#
loop_
_entity_poly.entity_id
_entity_poly.type
_entity_poly.pdbx_seq_one_letter_code
_entity_poly.pdbx_strand_id
1 'polypeptide(L)'
;MELSSLFEHKTSIVAQIILATGSVLTASYKLFRVISKEISERKDMHNKINHILEELTPNHGSSIKDKINKMDKQLSENTLLTTRIFDRQRWILDNEDIIVFESDNDGKCVWANKKYCDLLKRDDKYFLGHGWKNAIHPDDRERVADYWESCVADGRDSDNLFRMVDRDGKIYNVYCIANKSIDNNGYMGTIKIVD
;
A
#
# COMPACT_ATOMS: atom_id res chain seq x y z
N MET A 1 23.91 -87.49 -43.61
CA MET A 1 23.25 -87.04 -42.36
C MET A 1 24.01 -85.90 -41.69
N GLU A 2 25.31 -85.73 -41.87
CA GLU A 2 26.12 -84.66 -41.23
C GLU A 2 26.01 -83.23 -41.87
N LEU A 3 25.82 -83.14 -43.18
CA LEU A 3 25.77 -81.82 -43.88
C LEU A 3 24.48 -81.06 -43.56
N SER A 4 23.35 -81.64 -43.33
CA SER A 4 22.08 -81.01 -42.96
C SER A 4 22.12 -80.40 -41.56
N SER A 5 22.70 -81.14 -40.58
CA SER A 5 22.86 -80.67 -39.23
C SER A 5 23.84 -79.47 -39.12
N LEU A 6 24.87 -79.48 -39.93
CA LEU A 6 25.85 -78.39 -40.02
C LEU A 6 25.22 -77.09 -40.62
N PHE A 7 24.28 -77.24 -41.56
CA PHE A 7 23.56 -76.11 -42.19
C PHE A 7 22.53 -75.54 -41.24
N GLU A 8 21.79 -76.38 -40.51
CA GLU A 8 20.87 -75.89 -39.49
C GLU A 8 21.57 -75.16 -38.34
N HIS A 9 22.73 -75.69 -37.93
CA HIS A 9 23.52 -75.02 -36.88
C HIS A 9 24.04 -73.67 -37.31
N LYS A 10 24.55 -73.47 -38.56
CA LYS A 10 24.99 -72.23 -39.11
C LYS A 10 23.83 -71.20 -39.28
N THR A 11 22.66 -71.61 -39.73
CA THR A 11 21.47 -70.78 -39.84
C THR A 11 20.98 -70.29 -38.48
N SER A 12 21.02 -71.17 -37.46
CA SER A 12 20.66 -70.83 -36.09
C SER A 12 21.62 -69.77 -35.50
N ILE A 13 22.95 -69.84 -35.72
CA ILE A 13 23.93 -68.85 -35.27
C ILE A 13 23.74 -67.53 -35.97
N VAL A 14 23.49 -67.49 -37.27
CA VAL A 14 23.21 -66.29 -38.01
C VAL A 14 21.93 -65.60 -37.50
N ALA A 15 20.88 -66.37 -37.26
CA ALA A 15 19.63 -65.82 -36.68
C ALA A 15 19.86 -65.24 -35.29
N GLN A 16 20.64 -65.88 -34.44
CA GLN A 16 21.00 -65.36 -33.11
C GLN A 16 21.82 -64.07 -33.19
N ILE A 17 22.75 -63.99 -34.11
CA ILE A 17 23.54 -62.75 -34.37
C ILE A 17 22.63 -61.61 -34.82
N ILE A 18 21.70 -61.86 -35.74
CA ILE A 18 20.74 -60.84 -36.22
C ILE A 18 19.85 -60.35 -35.11
N LEU A 19 19.33 -61.23 -34.27
CA LEU A 19 18.52 -60.88 -33.09
C LEU A 19 19.32 -60.05 -32.07
N ALA A 20 20.54 -60.47 -31.76
CA ALA A 20 21.41 -59.76 -30.85
C ALA A 20 21.78 -58.36 -31.34
N THR A 21 22.14 -58.21 -32.62
CA THR A 21 22.45 -56.92 -33.23
C THR A 21 21.22 -56.02 -33.29
N GLY A 22 20.02 -56.59 -33.61
CA GLY A 22 18.76 -55.84 -33.57
C GLY A 22 18.40 -55.31 -32.20
N SER A 23 18.65 -56.12 -31.15
CA SER A 23 18.40 -55.69 -29.77
C SER A 23 19.36 -54.60 -29.31
N VAL A 24 20.64 -54.67 -29.68
CA VAL A 24 21.64 -53.63 -29.40
C VAL A 24 21.29 -52.32 -30.13
N LEU A 25 20.89 -52.36 -31.38
CA LEU A 25 20.47 -51.20 -32.14
C LEU A 25 19.24 -50.53 -31.52
N THR A 26 18.24 -51.29 -31.09
CA THR A 26 17.04 -50.77 -30.43
C THR A 26 17.36 -50.13 -29.07
N ALA A 27 18.24 -50.74 -28.31
CA ALA A 27 18.70 -50.21 -27.03
C ALA A 27 19.48 -48.90 -27.21
N SER A 28 20.40 -48.89 -28.20
CA SER A 28 21.16 -47.67 -28.55
C SER A 28 20.27 -46.53 -29.02
N TYR A 29 19.25 -46.84 -29.83
CA TYR A 29 18.27 -45.82 -30.28
C TYR A 29 17.45 -45.25 -29.12
N LYS A 30 16.98 -46.14 -28.21
CA LYS A 30 16.27 -45.68 -27.01
C LYS A 30 17.15 -44.79 -26.13
N LEU A 31 18.38 -45.16 -25.89
CA LEU A 31 19.34 -44.40 -25.14
C LEU A 31 19.63 -43.05 -25.81
N PHE A 32 19.86 -43.03 -27.13
CA PHE A 32 20.05 -41.78 -27.90
C PHE A 32 18.84 -40.86 -27.76
N ARG A 33 17.63 -41.40 -27.84
CA ARG A 33 16.39 -40.61 -27.69
C ARG A 33 16.26 -39.98 -26.28
N VAL A 34 16.61 -40.74 -25.23
CA VAL A 34 16.59 -40.24 -23.84
C VAL A 34 17.63 -39.11 -23.66
N ILE A 35 18.86 -39.33 -24.13
CA ILE A 35 19.92 -38.32 -24.04
C ILE A 35 19.56 -37.07 -24.82
N SER A 36 19.03 -37.23 -26.05
CA SER A 36 18.60 -36.05 -26.86
C SER A 36 17.50 -35.25 -26.19
N LYS A 37 16.53 -35.93 -25.52
CA LYS A 37 15.48 -35.27 -24.76
C LYS A 37 16.08 -34.50 -23.58
N GLU A 38 16.94 -35.12 -22.81
CA GLU A 38 17.61 -34.47 -21.66
C GLU A 38 18.42 -33.24 -22.06
N ILE A 39 19.16 -33.34 -23.17
CA ILE A 39 19.93 -32.20 -23.72
C ILE A 39 18.98 -31.06 -24.13
N SER A 40 17.85 -31.36 -24.76
CA SER A 40 16.86 -30.37 -25.16
C SER A 40 16.24 -29.68 -23.95
N GLU A 41 15.87 -30.43 -22.91
CA GLU A 41 15.30 -29.87 -21.67
C GLU A 41 16.29 -28.97 -20.92
N ARG A 42 17.58 -29.37 -20.87
CA ARG A 42 18.64 -28.55 -20.28
C ARG A 42 18.86 -27.24 -21.06
N LYS A 43 18.80 -27.29 -22.40
CA LYS A 43 18.92 -26.11 -23.23
C LYS A 43 17.75 -25.15 -23.04
N ASP A 44 16.52 -25.67 -22.92
CA ASP A 44 15.34 -24.86 -22.66
C ASP A 44 15.43 -24.19 -21.27
N MET A 45 15.83 -24.94 -20.25
CA MET A 45 16.06 -24.39 -18.90
C MET A 45 17.14 -23.30 -18.90
N HIS A 46 18.23 -23.50 -19.60
CA HIS A 46 19.30 -22.51 -19.71
C HIS A 46 18.81 -21.21 -20.38
N ASN A 47 18.01 -21.32 -21.43
CA ASN A 47 17.40 -20.16 -22.10
C ASN A 47 16.46 -19.39 -21.15
N LYS A 48 15.64 -20.10 -20.36
CA LYS A 48 14.76 -19.49 -19.35
C LYS A 48 15.57 -18.75 -18.28
N ILE A 49 16.64 -19.37 -17.79
CA ILE A 49 17.54 -18.72 -16.81
C ILE A 49 18.18 -17.45 -17.39
N ASN A 50 18.67 -17.49 -18.62
CA ASN A 50 19.25 -16.32 -19.27
C ASN A 50 18.23 -15.21 -19.43
N HIS A 51 16.99 -15.52 -19.82
CA HIS A 51 15.92 -14.52 -19.89
C HIS A 51 15.64 -13.89 -18.53
N ILE A 52 15.57 -14.66 -17.47
CA ILE A 52 15.39 -14.14 -16.10
C ILE A 52 16.57 -13.24 -15.69
N LEU A 53 17.79 -13.65 -16.02
CA LEU A 53 18.99 -12.85 -15.74
C LEU A 53 18.97 -11.52 -16.50
N GLU A 54 18.56 -11.51 -17.76
CA GLU A 54 18.39 -10.28 -18.55
C GLU A 54 17.37 -9.34 -17.93
N GLU A 55 16.24 -9.85 -17.47
CA GLU A 55 15.20 -9.05 -16.79
C GLU A 55 15.65 -8.52 -15.42
N LEU A 56 16.55 -9.20 -14.74
CA LEU A 56 17.08 -8.78 -13.44
C LEU A 56 18.30 -7.85 -13.57
N THR A 57 18.99 -7.82 -14.72
CA THR A 57 20.14 -6.94 -14.94
C THR A 57 19.70 -5.59 -15.52
N PRO A 58 20.33 -4.46 -15.16
CA PRO A 58 20.05 -3.18 -15.78
C PRO A 58 20.30 -3.20 -17.29
N ASN A 59 19.29 -2.81 -18.09
CA ASN A 59 19.35 -2.80 -19.54
C ASN A 59 18.68 -1.56 -20.15
N HIS A 60 19.18 -0.37 -19.79
CA HIS A 60 18.72 0.93 -20.31
C HIS A 60 17.24 1.24 -20.04
N GLY A 61 16.69 0.75 -18.93
CA GLY A 61 15.36 1.10 -18.42
C GLY A 61 14.24 0.11 -18.76
N SER A 62 14.56 -1.04 -19.38
CA SER A 62 13.57 -2.07 -19.73
C SER A 62 13.51 -3.23 -18.74
N SER A 63 14.58 -3.49 -17.97
CA SER A 63 14.61 -4.57 -16.98
C SER A 63 13.68 -4.30 -15.78
N ILE A 64 13.29 -5.36 -15.08
CA ILE A 64 12.54 -5.25 -13.81
C ILE A 64 13.32 -4.42 -12.79
N LYS A 65 14.64 -4.60 -12.73
CA LYS A 65 15.50 -3.84 -11.81
C LYS A 65 15.50 -2.34 -12.14
N ASP A 66 15.54 -1.96 -13.42
CA ASP A 66 15.47 -0.56 -13.82
C ASP A 66 14.12 0.07 -13.49
N LYS A 67 13.02 -0.70 -13.66
CA LYS A 67 11.67 -0.27 -13.27
C LYS A 67 11.57 -0.05 -11.76
N ILE A 68 12.09 -0.97 -10.96
CA ILE A 68 12.11 -0.84 -9.48
C ILE A 68 12.92 0.39 -9.07
N ASN A 69 14.12 0.60 -9.61
CA ASN A 69 14.94 1.77 -9.30
C ASN A 69 14.24 3.08 -9.68
N LYS A 70 13.54 3.11 -10.81
CA LYS A 70 12.75 4.27 -11.24
C LYS A 70 11.57 4.53 -10.29
N MET A 71 10.86 3.48 -9.86
CA MET A 71 9.76 3.59 -8.90
C MET A 71 10.24 4.10 -7.54
N ASP A 72 11.38 3.59 -7.05
CA ASP A 72 11.97 4.01 -5.79
C ASP A 72 12.36 5.50 -5.82
N LYS A 73 12.98 5.95 -6.92
CA LYS A 73 13.27 7.37 -7.15
C LYS A 73 12.00 8.22 -7.16
N GLN A 74 10.96 7.81 -7.90
CA GLN A 74 9.69 8.52 -7.95
C GLN A 74 8.99 8.57 -6.58
N LEU A 75 9.04 7.48 -5.81
CA LEU A 75 8.51 7.43 -4.46
C LEU A 75 9.22 8.42 -3.54
N SER A 76 10.54 8.49 -3.61
CA SER A 76 11.36 9.44 -2.84
C SER A 76 11.03 10.89 -3.21
N GLU A 77 10.92 11.20 -4.50
CA GLU A 77 10.54 12.53 -4.99
C GLU A 77 9.12 12.92 -4.54
N ASN A 78 8.15 12.00 -4.65
CA ASN A 78 6.78 12.22 -4.21
C ASN A 78 6.70 12.44 -2.69
N THR A 79 7.45 11.65 -1.90
CA THR A 79 7.52 11.82 -0.45
C THR A 79 8.03 13.20 -0.08
N LEU A 80 9.11 13.66 -0.74
CA LEU A 80 9.66 14.99 -0.51
C LEU A 80 8.66 16.11 -0.86
N LEU A 81 7.97 15.98 -2.00
CA LEU A 81 6.95 16.95 -2.42
C LEU A 81 5.78 16.98 -1.44
N THR A 82 5.29 15.82 -1.01
CA THR A 82 4.21 15.70 -0.04
C THR A 82 4.59 16.36 1.29
N THR A 83 5.79 16.08 1.80
CA THR A 83 6.30 16.71 3.03
C THR A 83 6.33 18.23 2.90
N ARG A 84 6.84 18.77 1.78
CA ARG A 84 6.86 20.23 1.54
C ARG A 84 5.46 20.85 1.46
N ILE A 85 4.50 20.15 0.90
CA ILE A 85 3.10 20.61 0.85
C ILE A 85 2.54 20.66 2.26
N PHE A 86 2.72 19.62 3.07
CA PHE A 86 2.27 19.60 4.47
C PHE A 86 2.92 20.69 5.31
N ASP A 87 4.23 20.90 5.20
CA ASP A 87 4.92 21.94 5.94
C ASP A 87 4.39 23.33 5.57
N ARG A 88 4.15 23.57 4.27
CA ARG A 88 3.61 24.84 3.77
C ARG A 88 2.17 25.06 4.23
N GLN A 89 1.31 24.05 4.16
CA GLN A 89 -0.07 24.12 4.63
C GLN A 89 -0.11 24.39 6.13
N ARG A 90 0.68 23.66 6.91
CA ARG A 90 0.80 23.87 8.34
C ARG A 90 1.24 25.29 8.67
N TRP A 91 2.29 25.79 7.97
CA TRP A 91 2.76 27.16 8.17
C TRP A 91 1.67 28.20 7.90
N ILE A 92 0.89 28.03 6.82
CA ILE A 92 -0.24 28.92 6.49
C ILE A 92 -1.27 28.89 7.62
N LEU A 93 -1.74 27.69 8.02
CA LEU A 93 -2.77 27.52 9.04
C LEU A 93 -2.33 28.02 10.44
N ASP A 94 -1.03 27.99 10.74
CA ASP A 94 -0.50 28.50 12.01
C ASP A 94 -0.29 30.03 12.00
N ASN A 95 -0.18 30.66 10.83
CA ASN A 95 0.05 32.11 10.71
C ASN A 95 -1.19 32.93 10.27
N GLU A 96 -2.21 32.27 9.73
CA GLU A 96 -3.50 32.90 9.47
C GLU A 96 -4.31 33.05 10.76
N ASP A 97 -5.19 34.06 10.81
CA ASP A 97 -6.04 34.30 11.98
C ASP A 97 -7.31 33.46 11.93
N ILE A 98 -7.14 32.17 11.61
CA ILE A 98 -8.20 31.18 11.47
C ILE A 98 -7.96 30.06 12.48
N ILE A 99 -8.97 29.72 13.24
CA ILE A 99 -8.96 28.58 14.15
C ILE A 99 -9.51 27.39 13.39
N VAL A 100 -8.70 26.33 13.27
CA VAL A 100 -9.01 25.14 12.48
C VAL A 100 -8.81 23.87 13.32
N PHE A 101 -9.70 22.92 13.11
CA PHE A 101 -9.57 21.58 13.70
C PHE A 101 -9.99 20.49 12.69
N GLU A 102 -9.55 19.28 12.95
CA GLU A 102 -9.95 18.06 12.23
C GLU A 102 -10.48 17.04 13.19
N SER A 103 -11.47 16.26 12.76
CA SER A 103 -11.97 15.10 13.46
C SER A 103 -11.96 13.85 12.57
N ASP A 104 -11.96 12.67 13.20
CA ASP A 104 -12.21 11.40 12.54
C ASP A 104 -13.71 11.19 12.24
N ASN A 105 -14.04 10.03 11.67
CA ASN A 105 -15.41 9.64 11.35
C ASN A 105 -16.29 9.40 12.58
N ASP A 106 -15.70 9.25 13.75
CA ASP A 106 -16.40 9.13 15.03
C ASP A 106 -16.61 10.51 15.70
N GLY A 107 -16.18 11.59 15.05
CA GLY A 107 -16.27 12.96 15.60
C GLY A 107 -15.25 13.27 16.69
N LYS A 108 -14.22 12.44 16.87
CA LYS A 108 -13.11 12.67 17.78
C LYS A 108 -12.10 13.61 17.15
N CYS A 109 -11.67 14.64 17.87
CA CYS A 109 -10.63 15.54 17.38
C CYS A 109 -9.32 14.79 17.18
N VAL A 110 -8.75 14.90 15.98
CA VAL A 110 -7.44 14.30 15.62
C VAL A 110 -6.35 15.34 15.46
N TRP A 111 -6.71 16.59 15.19
CA TRP A 111 -5.79 17.70 15.06
C TRP A 111 -6.47 19.04 15.30
N ALA A 112 -5.71 20.01 15.84
CA ALA A 112 -6.08 21.41 15.97
C ALA A 112 -4.86 22.29 15.70
N ASN A 113 -5.06 23.42 15.03
CA ASN A 113 -3.95 24.32 14.72
C ASN A 113 -3.49 25.13 15.94
N LYS A 114 -2.33 25.77 15.79
CA LYS A 114 -1.74 26.58 16.88
C LYS A 114 -2.68 27.67 17.38
N LYS A 115 -3.46 28.32 16.50
CA LYS A 115 -4.43 29.36 16.90
C LYS A 115 -5.52 28.85 17.84
N TYR A 116 -5.96 27.60 17.68
CA TYR A 116 -6.90 26.97 18.60
C TYR A 116 -6.28 26.80 19.99
N CYS A 117 -5.04 26.31 20.04
CA CYS A 117 -4.28 26.16 21.27
C CYS A 117 -4.03 27.50 21.97
N ASP A 118 -3.64 28.52 21.21
CA ASP A 118 -3.35 29.86 21.74
C ASP A 118 -4.62 30.54 22.28
N LEU A 119 -5.76 30.43 21.58
CA LEU A 119 -7.03 31.00 22.04
C LEU A 119 -7.42 30.44 23.41
N LEU A 120 -7.32 29.13 23.57
CA LEU A 120 -7.78 28.46 24.79
C LEU A 120 -6.67 28.28 25.84
N LYS A 121 -5.44 28.70 25.49
CA LYS A 121 -4.25 28.57 26.34
C LYS A 121 -4.02 27.14 26.83
N ARG A 122 -4.20 26.19 25.89
CA ARG A 122 -4.07 24.76 26.11
C ARG A 122 -3.18 24.14 25.05
N ASP A 123 -2.54 23.04 25.38
CA ASP A 123 -1.76 22.20 24.46
C ASP A 123 -2.73 21.41 23.54
N ASP A 124 -2.26 21.04 22.36
CA ASP A 124 -3.04 20.30 21.35
C ASP A 124 -3.63 18.99 21.92
N LYS A 125 -2.86 18.30 22.76
CA LYS A 125 -3.26 17.04 23.39
C LYS A 125 -4.55 17.17 24.25
N TYR A 126 -4.81 18.38 24.75
CA TYR A 126 -6.01 18.65 25.52
C TYR A 126 -7.29 18.47 24.69
N PHE A 127 -7.22 18.72 23.38
CA PHE A 127 -8.37 18.67 22.48
C PHE A 127 -8.58 17.32 21.82
N LEU A 128 -7.54 16.46 21.77
CA LEU A 128 -7.59 15.18 21.09
C LEU A 128 -8.70 14.26 21.63
N GLY A 129 -9.22 13.42 20.73
CA GLY A 129 -10.34 12.55 21.03
C GLY A 129 -11.60 13.36 21.41
N HIS A 130 -12.16 13.10 22.55
CA HIS A 130 -13.30 13.84 23.10
C HIS A 130 -12.89 15.01 24.02
N GLY A 131 -11.60 15.30 24.11
CA GLY A 131 -11.07 16.36 24.99
C GLY A 131 -11.61 17.75 24.67
N TRP A 132 -11.94 18.02 23.41
CA TRP A 132 -12.53 19.29 22.95
C TRP A 132 -13.83 19.66 23.71
N LYS A 133 -14.61 18.68 24.20
CA LYS A 133 -15.83 18.91 24.99
C LYS A 133 -15.52 19.70 26.28
N ASN A 134 -14.33 19.53 26.84
CA ASN A 134 -13.93 20.22 28.06
C ASN A 134 -13.65 21.73 27.85
N ALA A 135 -13.40 22.14 26.62
CA ALA A 135 -13.23 23.54 26.25
C ALA A 135 -14.57 24.28 26.06
N ILE A 136 -15.68 23.56 25.98
CA ILE A 136 -17.03 24.15 25.89
C ILE A 136 -17.49 24.55 27.26
N HIS A 137 -18.16 25.72 27.35
CA HIS A 137 -18.81 26.19 28.60
C HIS A 137 -19.71 25.10 29.18
N PRO A 138 -19.68 24.86 30.49
CA PRO A 138 -20.45 23.77 31.09
C PRO A 138 -21.92 23.73 30.70
N ASP A 139 -22.61 24.89 30.65
CA ASP A 139 -24.04 24.95 30.29
C ASP A 139 -24.33 24.59 28.82
N ASP A 140 -23.35 24.73 27.94
CA ASP A 140 -23.51 24.47 26.50
C ASP A 140 -23.03 23.06 26.11
N ARG A 141 -22.27 22.41 26.98
CA ARG A 141 -21.50 21.20 26.70
C ARG A 141 -22.35 20.05 26.19
N GLU A 142 -23.40 19.71 26.88
CA GLU A 142 -24.29 18.61 26.53
C GLU A 142 -24.98 18.88 25.19
N ARG A 143 -25.62 20.04 25.07
CA ARG A 143 -26.30 20.47 23.83
C ARG A 143 -25.39 20.41 22.61
N VAL A 144 -24.14 20.93 22.73
CA VAL A 144 -23.18 20.99 21.62
C VAL A 144 -22.64 19.60 21.30
N ALA A 145 -22.38 18.77 22.29
CA ALA A 145 -21.92 17.40 22.09
C ALA A 145 -22.98 16.55 21.39
N ASP A 146 -24.23 16.58 21.84
CA ASP A 146 -25.34 15.82 21.24
C ASP A 146 -25.61 16.26 19.80
N TYR A 147 -25.59 17.57 19.55
CA TYR A 147 -25.74 18.11 18.19
C TYR A 147 -24.62 17.62 17.27
N TRP A 148 -23.37 17.69 17.72
CA TRP A 148 -22.22 17.21 16.97
C TRP A 148 -22.31 15.70 16.67
N GLU A 149 -22.61 14.89 17.67
CA GLU A 149 -22.79 13.44 17.53
C GLU A 149 -23.90 13.09 16.54
N SER A 150 -25.01 13.85 16.54
CA SER A 150 -26.08 13.71 15.54
C SER A 150 -25.59 14.05 14.13
N CYS A 151 -24.82 15.14 13.95
CA CYS A 151 -24.26 15.49 12.65
C CYS A 151 -23.33 14.40 12.12
N VAL A 152 -22.48 13.85 12.98
CA VAL A 152 -21.56 12.76 12.64
C VAL A 152 -22.32 11.49 12.27
N ALA A 153 -23.32 11.10 13.04
CA ALA A 153 -24.14 9.92 12.79
C ALA A 153 -24.88 10.00 11.44
N ASP A 154 -25.39 11.18 11.10
CA ASP A 154 -26.10 11.45 9.85
C ASP A 154 -25.15 11.71 8.67
N GLY A 155 -23.86 11.88 8.91
CA GLY A 155 -22.85 12.24 7.90
C GLY A 155 -23.08 13.62 7.27
N ARG A 156 -23.69 14.56 7.98
CA ARG A 156 -24.00 15.92 7.55
C ARG A 156 -23.05 16.95 8.13
N ASP A 157 -22.94 18.07 7.46
CA ASP A 157 -22.20 19.23 7.94
C ASP A 157 -22.81 19.76 9.25
N SER A 158 -22.00 20.41 10.06
CA SER A 158 -22.38 21.02 11.34
C SER A 158 -22.13 22.50 11.33
N ASP A 159 -23.07 23.28 11.85
CA ASP A 159 -22.88 24.68 12.22
C ASP A 159 -23.54 24.97 13.56
N ASN A 160 -22.84 25.66 14.45
CA ASN A 160 -23.36 25.86 15.81
C ASN A 160 -22.76 27.11 16.48
N LEU A 161 -23.58 27.75 17.28
CA LEU A 161 -23.17 28.85 18.17
C LEU A 161 -23.11 28.33 19.61
N PHE A 162 -21.97 28.56 20.27
CA PHE A 162 -21.78 28.16 21.67
C PHE A 162 -20.67 28.95 22.34
N ARG A 163 -20.51 28.78 23.64
CA ARG A 163 -19.45 29.40 24.42
C ARG A 163 -18.30 28.44 24.63
N MET A 164 -17.08 28.95 24.45
CA MET A 164 -15.84 28.26 24.84
C MET A 164 -15.19 28.95 26.02
N VAL A 165 -14.42 28.19 26.80
CA VAL A 165 -13.75 28.68 28.01
C VAL A 165 -12.27 28.35 27.92
N ASP A 166 -11.41 29.39 28.04
CA ASP A 166 -9.97 29.19 28.11
C ASP A 166 -9.50 28.69 29.49
N ARG A 167 -8.21 28.42 29.60
CA ARG A 167 -7.60 27.93 30.86
C ARG A 167 -7.82 28.89 32.03
N ASP A 168 -7.92 30.20 31.77
CA ASP A 168 -8.04 31.23 32.80
C ASP A 168 -9.49 31.59 33.12
N GLY A 169 -10.46 30.85 32.52
CA GLY A 169 -11.88 31.05 32.72
C GLY A 169 -12.51 32.15 31.86
N LYS A 170 -11.78 32.69 30.91
CA LYS A 170 -12.32 33.67 29.95
C LYS A 170 -13.24 32.96 28.96
N ILE A 171 -14.46 33.53 28.80
CA ILE A 171 -15.50 33.01 27.92
C ILE A 171 -15.42 33.71 26.56
N TYR A 172 -15.55 32.92 25.49
CA TYR A 172 -15.62 33.36 24.11
C TYR A 172 -16.91 32.82 23.48
N ASN A 173 -17.74 33.70 22.91
CA ASN A 173 -18.83 33.28 22.04
C ASN A 173 -18.21 32.87 20.69
N VAL A 174 -18.55 31.71 20.20
CA VAL A 174 -17.97 31.21 18.96
C VAL A 174 -19.04 30.66 18.03
N TYR A 175 -18.79 30.86 16.73
CA TYR A 175 -19.50 30.18 15.66
C TYR A 175 -18.57 29.14 15.06
N CYS A 176 -18.97 27.89 15.12
CA CYS A 176 -18.21 26.74 14.63
C CYS A 176 -18.93 26.16 13.42
N ILE A 177 -18.18 25.97 12.32
CA ILE A 177 -18.63 25.25 11.13
C ILE A 177 -17.71 24.06 10.94
N ALA A 178 -18.28 22.87 10.71
CA ALA A 178 -17.52 21.69 10.34
C ALA A 178 -18.16 21.01 9.13
N ASN A 179 -17.37 20.82 8.09
CA ASN A 179 -17.80 20.15 6.87
C ASN A 179 -17.18 18.76 6.79
N LYS A 180 -17.93 17.81 6.27
CA LYS A 180 -17.42 16.46 6.01
C LYS A 180 -16.31 16.54 4.98
N SER A 181 -15.20 15.82 5.22
CA SER A 181 -14.06 15.86 4.32
C SER A 181 -14.38 15.20 2.98
N ILE A 182 -13.74 15.67 1.89
CA ILE A 182 -13.98 15.21 0.50
C ILE A 182 -13.69 13.72 0.35
N ASP A 183 -12.72 13.20 1.08
CA ASP A 183 -12.35 11.79 1.09
C ASP A 183 -13.21 10.92 2.02
N ASN A 184 -14.26 11.52 2.63
CA ASN A 184 -15.13 10.90 3.63
C ASN A 184 -14.39 10.37 4.88
N ASN A 185 -13.23 10.91 5.19
CA ASN A 185 -12.39 10.44 6.30
C ASN A 185 -12.40 11.42 7.48
N GLY A 186 -13.60 11.83 7.93
CA GLY A 186 -13.79 12.73 9.04
C GLY A 186 -14.32 14.09 8.64
N TYR A 187 -14.04 15.12 9.45
CA TYR A 187 -14.52 16.49 9.28
C TYR A 187 -13.38 17.49 9.44
N MET A 188 -13.48 18.57 8.70
CA MET A 188 -12.64 19.75 8.90
C MET A 188 -13.53 20.91 9.34
N GLY A 189 -13.16 21.57 10.42
CA GLY A 189 -13.94 22.67 10.98
C GLY A 189 -13.14 23.93 11.23
N THR A 190 -13.86 25.06 11.23
CA THR A 190 -13.34 26.38 11.59
C THR A 190 -14.16 26.98 12.73
N ILE A 191 -13.50 27.76 13.56
CA ILE A 191 -14.11 28.46 14.68
C ILE A 191 -13.86 29.97 14.51
N LYS A 192 -14.91 30.76 14.61
CA LYS A 192 -14.85 32.23 14.62
C LYS A 192 -15.37 32.75 15.95
N ILE A 193 -14.65 33.70 16.55
CA ILE A 193 -15.16 34.45 17.68
C ILE A 193 -16.23 35.41 17.15
N VAL A 194 -17.36 35.43 17.85
CA VAL A 194 -18.48 36.33 17.55
C VAL A 194 -18.77 37.22 18.79
N ASP A 195 -19.08 38.46 18.56
CA ASP A 195 -19.39 39.45 19.64
C ASP A 195 -20.76 39.19 20.26
#